data_9cd91d0891899cc9808513f71a981b7c
#
_entry.id   9cd91d0891899cc9808513f71a981b7c
#
_cell.length_a   1.000
_cell.length_b   1.000
_cell.length_c   1.000
_cell.angle_alpha   90.00
_cell.angle_beta   90.00
_cell.angle_gamma   90.00
#
_symmetry.space_group_name_H-M   'P 1'
#
loop_
_entity.id
_entity.type
_entity.pdbx_description
1 polymer ?
#
loop_
_entity_poly.entity_id
_entity_poly.type
_entity_poly.pdbx_seq_one_letter_code
_entity_poly.pdbx_strand_id
1 'polypeptide(L)'
;MEIELKKKNILRKIPNDPILIIEDKKENCILLESLCDELSVKHEVAPNGAEALKQIENKKYSIFILDLMMPVMDGGSFLVKLKEIYPNAIVLVQTAIDSNEKIIEIMKLGVFDYILKPIYPEIFLKILQKALNYYFLKNMEENLAEIENQKLRNQLEWLTYKETIRKSDSESFEKNSIHSLKTSLSQGSGIGSMISLLDMIDSVKIQEGNFYKVDKEILDLLLTNNRVTKNILLGLEKLLNLIDQNFEFNTTSTKEILEKTKDLPENLNSFLLSKKVSVKLPVFKKEHKINVNLSLLYLAMEELFLNALKYCSFNSTIDVFTNINQNYFCITFKNRVDEKPYGGIPEKFEQLVIQPFFRIYPPVENVSHLEKFGLGLGLTAVDHIVRKHHGLFFIHNANDHTSEDVSLCVLAEIFIPLVS
;
A
#
# COMPACT_ATOMS: atom_id res chain seq x y z
N MET A 1 -26.68 -33.62 -15.08
CA MET A 1 -26.87 -32.14 -15.08
C MET A 1 -25.93 -31.42 -14.14
N GLU A 2 -25.66 -31.87 -12.89
CA GLU A 2 -24.67 -31.23 -11.99
C GLU A 2 -23.19 -31.49 -12.37
N ILE A 3 -22.89 -32.58 -13.06
CA ILE A 3 -21.52 -32.91 -13.51
C ILE A 3 -21.14 -32.12 -14.76
N GLU A 4 -22.09 -31.72 -15.60
CA GLU A 4 -21.86 -30.85 -16.76
C GLU A 4 -21.68 -29.38 -16.38
N LEU A 5 -22.32 -28.92 -15.29
CA LEU A 5 -22.15 -27.56 -14.76
C LEU A 5 -20.77 -27.36 -14.07
N LYS A 6 -20.19 -28.42 -13.48
CA LYS A 6 -18.83 -28.36 -12.92
C LYS A 6 -17.71 -28.36 -13.95
N LYS A 7 -17.96 -28.83 -15.19
CA LYS A 7 -17.01 -28.71 -16.31
C LYS A 7 -17.00 -27.32 -16.98
N LYS A 8 -18.01 -26.49 -16.76
CA LYS A 8 -18.11 -25.14 -17.34
C LYS A 8 -17.48 -24.02 -16.47
N ASN A 9 -17.05 -24.32 -15.25
CA ASN A 9 -16.47 -23.34 -14.31
C ASN A 9 -14.95 -23.49 -14.12
N ILE A 10 -14.23 -24.01 -15.10
CA ILE A 10 -12.83 -23.62 -15.26
C ILE A 10 -12.90 -22.20 -15.84
N LEU A 11 -12.73 -21.21 -14.98
CA LEU A 11 -12.58 -19.81 -15.34
C LEU A 11 -11.68 -19.73 -16.59
N ARG A 12 -12.26 -19.41 -17.75
CA ARG A 12 -11.52 -19.09 -18.96
C ARG A 12 -10.75 -17.81 -18.61
N LYS A 13 -9.50 -17.95 -18.16
CA LYS A 13 -8.63 -16.81 -17.96
C LYS A 13 -8.30 -16.28 -19.33
N ILE A 14 -8.80 -15.10 -19.66
CA ILE A 14 -8.54 -14.40 -20.92
C ILE A 14 -7.33 -13.50 -20.67
N PRO A 15 -6.27 -13.55 -21.53
CA PRO A 15 -5.15 -12.63 -21.42
C PRO A 15 -5.60 -11.17 -21.49
N ASN A 16 -4.95 -10.30 -20.73
CA ASN A 16 -5.16 -8.85 -20.87
C ASN A 16 -4.56 -8.34 -22.18
N ASP A 17 -3.40 -8.88 -22.55
CA ASP A 17 -2.69 -8.56 -23.79
C ASP A 17 -3.26 -9.39 -24.96
N PRO A 18 -3.47 -8.80 -26.13
CA PRO A 18 -4.00 -9.51 -27.29
C PRO A 18 -3.03 -10.56 -27.84
N ILE A 19 -3.56 -11.45 -28.67
CA ILE A 19 -2.79 -12.33 -29.55
C ILE A 19 -2.43 -11.54 -30.80
N LEU A 20 -1.21 -11.69 -31.33
CA LEU A 20 -0.84 -11.16 -32.64
C LEU A 20 -0.85 -12.28 -33.68
N ILE A 21 -1.72 -12.15 -34.67
CA ILE A 21 -1.81 -13.02 -35.84
C ILE A 21 -0.98 -12.39 -36.95
N ILE A 22 0.01 -13.13 -37.48
CA ILE A 22 0.93 -12.66 -38.51
C ILE A 22 0.75 -13.58 -39.75
N GLU A 23 -0.05 -13.11 -40.69
CA GLU A 23 -0.49 -13.89 -41.84
C GLU A 23 -0.79 -12.93 -43.00
N ASP A 24 -0.35 -13.24 -44.22
CA ASP A 24 -0.55 -12.42 -45.41
C ASP A 24 -1.88 -12.69 -46.17
N LYS A 25 -2.45 -13.88 -45.96
CA LYS A 25 -3.68 -14.31 -46.67
C LYS A 25 -4.91 -13.95 -45.84
N LYS A 26 -5.76 -13.07 -46.37
CA LYS A 26 -7.00 -12.63 -45.72
C LYS A 26 -7.93 -13.78 -45.32
N GLU A 27 -8.00 -14.84 -46.12
CA GLU A 27 -8.84 -15.99 -45.82
C GLU A 27 -8.39 -16.71 -44.55
N ASN A 28 -7.09 -16.87 -44.36
CA ASN A 28 -6.52 -17.46 -43.18
C ASN A 28 -6.68 -16.51 -41.94
N CYS A 29 -6.50 -15.20 -42.14
CA CYS A 29 -6.74 -14.23 -41.11
C CYS A 29 -8.17 -14.35 -40.54
N ILE A 30 -9.19 -14.32 -41.43
CA ILE A 30 -10.61 -14.43 -41.03
C ILE A 30 -10.88 -15.71 -40.24
N LEU A 31 -10.30 -16.84 -40.69
CA LEU A 31 -10.44 -18.11 -39.99
C LEU A 31 -9.81 -18.03 -38.58
N LEU A 32 -8.59 -17.52 -38.44
CA LEU A 32 -7.87 -17.43 -37.16
C LEU A 32 -8.54 -16.44 -36.20
N GLU A 33 -9.01 -15.30 -36.71
CA GLU A 33 -9.79 -14.32 -35.94
C GLU A 33 -11.06 -14.97 -35.39
N SER A 34 -11.82 -15.69 -36.23
CA SER A 34 -13.02 -16.41 -35.80
C SER A 34 -12.74 -17.45 -34.71
N LEU A 35 -11.62 -18.16 -34.82
CA LEU A 35 -11.20 -19.15 -33.80
C LEU A 35 -10.72 -18.51 -32.52
N CYS A 36 -10.11 -17.32 -32.55
CA CYS A 36 -9.78 -16.52 -31.38
C CYS A 36 -11.04 -15.99 -30.71
N ASP A 37 -12.03 -15.53 -31.48
CA ASP A 37 -13.33 -15.07 -30.99
C ASP A 37 -14.12 -16.18 -30.27
N GLU A 38 -14.05 -17.42 -30.76
CA GLU A 38 -14.67 -18.59 -30.12
C GLU A 38 -14.15 -18.78 -28.68
N LEU A 39 -12.86 -18.47 -28.45
CA LEU A 39 -12.26 -18.49 -27.13
C LEU A 39 -12.40 -17.16 -26.39
N SER A 40 -13.03 -16.14 -26.98
CA SER A 40 -13.19 -14.78 -26.46
C SER A 40 -11.84 -14.09 -26.18
N VAL A 41 -10.80 -14.39 -26.94
CA VAL A 41 -9.46 -13.83 -26.77
C VAL A 41 -9.28 -12.65 -27.72
N LYS A 42 -8.79 -11.52 -27.17
CA LYS A 42 -8.46 -10.33 -27.99
C LYS A 42 -7.32 -10.66 -28.95
N HIS A 43 -7.44 -10.19 -30.18
CA HIS A 43 -6.43 -10.42 -31.20
C HIS A 43 -6.24 -9.18 -32.08
N GLU A 44 -5.11 -9.13 -32.77
CA GLU A 44 -4.75 -8.14 -33.77
C GLU A 44 -4.03 -8.85 -34.93
N VAL A 45 -4.04 -8.25 -36.09
CA VAL A 45 -3.46 -8.86 -37.33
C VAL A 45 -2.34 -7.98 -37.86
N ALA A 46 -1.27 -8.63 -38.31
CA ALA A 46 -0.19 -8.02 -39.07
C ALA A 46 -0.02 -8.78 -40.39
N PRO A 47 0.07 -8.09 -41.56
CA PRO A 47 0.11 -8.75 -42.88
C PRO A 47 1.49 -9.34 -43.23
N ASN A 48 2.52 -9.07 -42.46
CA ASN A 48 3.88 -9.60 -42.63
C ASN A 48 4.73 -9.36 -41.41
N GLY A 49 5.93 -9.95 -41.34
CA GLY A 49 6.84 -9.81 -40.20
C GLY A 49 7.34 -8.38 -39.95
N ALA A 50 7.46 -7.54 -40.99
CA ALA A 50 7.94 -6.17 -40.83
C ALA A 50 6.90 -5.29 -40.11
N GLU A 51 5.62 -5.45 -40.43
CA GLU A 51 4.53 -4.73 -39.78
C GLU A 51 4.32 -5.23 -38.35
N ALA A 52 4.45 -6.55 -38.13
CA ALA A 52 4.43 -7.13 -36.83
C ALA A 52 5.52 -6.56 -35.90
N LEU A 53 6.76 -6.37 -36.39
CA LEU A 53 7.83 -5.74 -35.62
C LEU A 53 7.48 -4.33 -35.19
N LYS A 54 6.86 -3.52 -36.04
CA LYS A 54 6.40 -2.16 -35.64
C LYS A 54 5.31 -2.20 -34.60
N GLN A 55 4.41 -3.16 -34.64
CA GLN A 55 3.33 -3.28 -33.67
C GLN A 55 3.88 -3.66 -32.28
N ILE A 56 4.87 -4.57 -32.22
CA ILE A 56 5.47 -4.98 -30.93
C ILE A 56 6.33 -3.92 -30.26
N GLU A 57 6.80 -2.89 -30.99
CA GLU A 57 7.49 -1.73 -30.40
C GLU A 57 6.56 -0.92 -29.49
N ASN A 58 5.27 -0.86 -29.82
CA ASN A 58 4.30 -0.01 -29.14
C ASN A 58 3.34 -0.76 -28.22
N LYS A 59 3.26 -2.09 -28.34
CA LYS A 59 2.27 -2.90 -27.61
C LYS A 59 2.80 -4.28 -27.28
N LYS A 60 2.41 -4.80 -26.11
CA LYS A 60 2.71 -6.17 -25.69
C LYS A 60 1.65 -7.13 -26.21
N TYR A 61 2.07 -8.34 -26.54
CA TYR A 61 1.22 -9.42 -27.00
C TYR A 61 1.44 -10.68 -26.15
N SER A 62 0.36 -11.42 -25.91
CA SER A 62 0.39 -12.64 -25.09
C SER A 62 0.95 -13.85 -25.84
N ILE A 63 0.52 -14.03 -27.08
CA ILE A 63 0.86 -15.16 -27.95
C ILE A 63 1.00 -14.62 -29.39
N PHE A 64 1.89 -15.21 -30.15
CA PHE A 64 2.10 -14.92 -31.58
C PHE A 64 1.67 -16.13 -32.39
N ILE A 65 0.81 -15.93 -33.39
CA ILE A 65 0.44 -16.93 -34.39
C ILE A 65 1.09 -16.51 -35.69
N LEU A 66 2.07 -17.26 -36.18
CA LEU A 66 3.00 -16.85 -37.23
C LEU A 66 2.96 -17.77 -38.45
N ASP A 67 2.63 -17.24 -39.61
CA ASP A 67 2.92 -17.93 -40.87
C ASP A 67 4.41 -17.80 -41.23
N LEU A 68 4.98 -18.87 -41.77
CA LEU A 68 6.37 -18.86 -42.23
C LEU A 68 6.53 -18.27 -43.63
N MET A 69 5.53 -18.41 -44.46
CA MET A 69 5.62 -18.06 -45.87
C MET A 69 4.87 -16.78 -46.21
N MET A 70 5.51 -15.65 -45.94
CA MET A 70 4.95 -14.32 -46.18
C MET A 70 5.85 -13.44 -47.06
N PRO A 71 5.28 -12.48 -47.79
CA PRO A 71 6.07 -11.49 -48.54
C PRO A 71 6.72 -10.46 -47.59
N VAL A 72 7.68 -9.66 -48.10
CA VAL A 72 8.40 -8.57 -47.45
C VAL A 72 9.35 -9.06 -46.34
N MET A 73 8.86 -9.72 -45.33
CA MET A 73 9.63 -10.39 -44.27
C MET A 73 8.95 -11.72 -43.95
N ASP A 74 9.66 -12.80 -44.21
CA ASP A 74 9.21 -14.15 -43.89
C ASP A 74 9.16 -14.42 -42.38
N GLY A 75 8.39 -15.44 -41.97
CA GLY A 75 8.17 -15.75 -40.55
C GLY A 75 9.43 -16.23 -39.84
N GLY A 76 10.38 -16.86 -40.52
CA GLY A 76 11.65 -17.28 -39.95
C GLY A 76 12.52 -16.09 -39.52
N SER A 77 12.66 -15.11 -40.44
CA SER A 77 13.37 -13.85 -40.17
C SER A 77 12.71 -13.03 -39.05
N PHE A 78 11.38 -13.00 -39.02
CA PHE A 78 10.62 -12.37 -37.93
C PHE A 78 10.88 -13.09 -36.60
N LEU A 79 10.81 -14.41 -36.57
CA LEU A 79 10.98 -15.22 -35.38
C LEU A 79 12.34 -14.97 -34.68
N VAL A 80 13.42 -14.91 -35.50
CA VAL A 80 14.76 -14.63 -34.97
C VAL A 80 14.78 -13.25 -34.25
N LYS A 81 14.29 -12.22 -34.94
CA LYS A 81 14.24 -10.86 -34.34
C LYS A 81 13.32 -10.77 -33.13
N LEU A 82 12.17 -11.46 -33.19
CA LEU A 82 11.25 -11.52 -32.03
C LEU A 82 11.93 -12.13 -30.83
N LYS A 83 12.71 -13.21 -31.00
CA LYS A 83 13.41 -13.89 -29.92
C LYS A 83 14.60 -13.09 -29.36
N GLU A 84 15.18 -12.19 -30.14
CA GLU A 84 16.18 -11.23 -29.65
C GLU A 84 15.52 -10.19 -28.71
N ILE A 85 14.31 -9.72 -29.05
CA ILE A 85 13.58 -8.72 -28.24
C ILE A 85 12.83 -9.39 -27.07
N TYR A 86 12.15 -10.49 -27.33
CA TYR A 86 11.35 -11.28 -26.39
C TYR A 86 11.79 -12.74 -26.38
N PRO A 87 12.88 -13.11 -25.69
CA PRO A 87 13.42 -14.49 -25.69
C PRO A 87 12.38 -15.54 -25.31
N ASN A 88 11.46 -15.16 -24.46
CA ASN A 88 10.42 -16.02 -23.91
C ASN A 88 9.05 -15.88 -24.60
N ALA A 89 8.98 -15.29 -25.79
CA ALA A 89 7.73 -15.15 -26.53
C ALA A 89 7.11 -16.53 -26.82
N ILE A 90 5.80 -16.64 -26.65
CA ILE A 90 5.03 -17.85 -26.97
C ILE A 90 4.60 -17.73 -28.43
N VAL A 91 5.17 -18.56 -29.30
CA VAL A 91 4.94 -18.52 -30.75
C VAL A 91 4.35 -19.84 -31.23
N LEU A 92 3.20 -19.77 -31.89
CA LEU A 92 2.57 -20.85 -32.63
C LEU A 92 2.86 -20.64 -34.11
N VAL A 93 3.61 -21.54 -34.72
CA VAL A 93 4.00 -21.41 -36.14
C VAL A 93 3.03 -22.18 -37.01
N GLN A 94 2.57 -21.54 -38.07
CA GLN A 94 1.79 -22.19 -39.15
C GLN A 94 2.70 -22.52 -40.30
N THR A 95 2.63 -23.73 -40.80
CA THR A 95 3.49 -24.16 -41.90
C THR A 95 2.79 -25.14 -42.85
N ALA A 96 3.05 -24.98 -44.14
CA ALA A 96 2.68 -25.97 -45.14
C ALA A 96 3.78 -27.05 -45.35
N ILE A 97 4.86 -26.97 -44.60
CA ILE A 97 6.04 -27.83 -44.69
C ILE A 97 5.79 -29.12 -43.93
N ASP A 98 5.83 -30.24 -44.64
CA ASP A 98 5.57 -31.59 -44.12
C ASP A 98 6.89 -32.39 -43.91
N SER A 99 8.05 -31.77 -44.03
CA SER A 99 9.33 -32.46 -43.84
C SER A 99 9.75 -32.38 -42.34
N ASN A 100 10.01 -33.52 -41.72
CA ASN A 100 10.44 -33.64 -40.34
C ASN A 100 11.70 -32.81 -40.02
N GLU A 101 12.62 -32.69 -40.96
CA GLU A 101 13.87 -31.94 -40.82
C GLU A 101 13.63 -30.44 -40.60
N LYS A 102 12.75 -29.82 -41.39
CA LYS A 102 12.41 -28.41 -41.28
C LYS A 102 11.58 -28.11 -40.06
N ILE A 103 10.72 -29.03 -39.65
CA ILE A 103 9.96 -28.89 -38.37
C ILE A 103 10.93 -28.88 -37.18
N ILE A 104 11.94 -29.75 -37.19
CA ILE A 104 12.97 -29.77 -36.12
C ILE A 104 13.76 -28.46 -36.08
N GLU A 105 14.11 -27.88 -37.24
CA GLU A 105 14.78 -26.57 -37.31
C GLU A 105 13.94 -25.46 -36.68
N ILE A 106 12.64 -25.41 -36.99
CA ILE A 106 11.70 -24.44 -36.42
C ILE A 106 11.57 -24.62 -34.90
N MET A 107 11.47 -25.86 -34.43
CA MET A 107 11.40 -26.16 -33.00
C MET A 107 12.69 -25.74 -32.25
N LYS A 108 13.86 -25.84 -32.87
CA LYS A 108 15.13 -25.36 -32.30
C LYS A 108 15.19 -23.85 -32.13
N LEU A 109 14.38 -23.08 -32.85
CA LEU A 109 14.23 -21.62 -32.68
C LEU A 109 13.38 -21.25 -31.44
N GLY A 110 12.92 -22.23 -30.68
CA GLY A 110 12.21 -22.01 -29.42
C GLY A 110 10.75 -21.59 -29.58
N VAL A 111 10.08 -22.11 -30.62
CA VAL A 111 8.62 -21.98 -30.77
C VAL A 111 7.90 -22.85 -29.76
N PHE A 112 6.70 -22.47 -29.38
CA PHE A 112 5.89 -23.21 -28.40
C PHE A 112 5.29 -24.47 -29.03
N ASP A 113 4.72 -24.32 -30.19
CA ASP A 113 4.12 -25.44 -30.95
C ASP A 113 3.97 -25.05 -32.44
N TYR A 114 3.59 -25.98 -33.29
CA TYR A 114 3.35 -25.73 -34.73
C TYR A 114 2.00 -26.31 -35.19
N ILE A 115 1.48 -25.74 -36.26
CA ILE A 115 0.19 -26.08 -36.87
C ILE A 115 0.43 -26.33 -38.38
N LEU A 116 0.08 -27.53 -38.84
CA LEU A 116 0.15 -27.85 -40.26
C LEU A 116 -1.04 -27.27 -41.04
N LYS A 117 -0.78 -26.64 -42.18
CA LYS A 117 -1.81 -26.22 -43.13
C LYS A 117 -2.25 -27.41 -43.98
N PRO A 118 -3.57 -27.63 -44.23
CA PRO A 118 -4.69 -26.74 -43.88
C PRO A 118 -5.03 -26.75 -42.38
N ILE A 119 -5.45 -25.58 -41.86
CA ILE A 119 -5.76 -25.40 -40.44
C ILE A 119 -7.08 -26.11 -40.11
N TYR A 120 -7.02 -27.09 -39.25
CA TYR A 120 -8.20 -27.77 -38.70
C TYR A 120 -8.63 -27.11 -37.37
N PRO A 121 -9.85 -26.54 -37.30
CA PRO A 121 -10.31 -25.79 -36.13
C PRO A 121 -10.11 -26.49 -34.79
N GLU A 122 -10.46 -27.77 -34.70
CA GLU A 122 -10.33 -28.56 -33.46
C GLU A 122 -8.88 -28.71 -32.98
N ILE A 123 -7.93 -28.88 -33.91
CA ILE A 123 -6.49 -29.01 -33.60
C ILE A 123 -5.95 -27.65 -33.16
N PHE A 124 -6.29 -26.59 -33.91
CA PHE A 124 -5.89 -25.24 -33.62
C PHE A 124 -6.34 -24.81 -32.23
N LEU A 125 -7.62 -24.97 -31.88
CA LEU A 125 -8.19 -24.63 -30.58
C LEU A 125 -7.52 -25.38 -29.44
N LYS A 126 -7.16 -26.65 -29.61
CA LYS A 126 -6.40 -27.41 -28.60
C LYS A 126 -5.01 -26.82 -28.38
N ILE A 127 -4.29 -26.49 -29.45
CA ILE A 127 -2.93 -25.93 -29.39
C ILE A 127 -2.98 -24.53 -28.77
N LEU A 128 -3.93 -23.69 -29.21
CA LEU A 128 -4.11 -22.36 -28.65
C LEU A 128 -4.47 -22.40 -27.16
N GLN A 129 -5.35 -23.32 -26.75
CA GLN A 129 -5.70 -23.48 -25.35
C GLN A 129 -4.51 -23.95 -24.48
N LYS A 130 -3.64 -24.80 -25.04
CA LYS A 130 -2.39 -25.22 -24.40
C LYS A 130 -1.43 -24.02 -24.24
N ALA A 131 -1.31 -23.17 -25.27
CA ALA A 131 -0.49 -21.97 -25.23
C ALA A 131 -1.02 -20.94 -24.23
N LEU A 132 -2.33 -20.72 -24.18
CA LEU A 132 -2.99 -19.86 -23.18
C LEU A 132 -2.74 -20.35 -21.75
N ASN A 133 -2.91 -21.64 -21.49
CA ASN A 133 -2.63 -22.21 -20.16
C ASN A 133 -1.16 -22.01 -19.77
N TYR A 134 -0.23 -22.19 -20.69
CA TYR A 134 1.19 -21.96 -20.45
C TYR A 134 1.48 -20.47 -20.14
N TYR A 135 0.88 -19.55 -20.92
CA TYR A 135 0.98 -18.12 -20.67
C TYR A 135 0.54 -17.74 -19.25
N PHE A 136 -0.60 -18.28 -18.79
CA PHE A 136 -1.09 -18.01 -17.42
C PHE A 136 -0.21 -18.59 -16.33
N LEU A 137 0.26 -19.84 -16.52
CA LEU A 137 1.18 -20.45 -15.55
C LEU A 137 2.46 -19.65 -15.41
N LYS A 138 3.03 -19.22 -16.54
CA LYS A 138 4.25 -18.44 -16.58
C LYS A 138 4.08 -17.07 -15.93
N ASN A 139 3.01 -16.33 -16.25
CA ASN A 139 2.72 -15.04 -15.61
C ASN A 139 2.47 -15.20 -14.10
N MET A 140 1.84 -16.30 -13.68
CA MET A 140 1.63 -16.60 -12.28
C MET A 140 2.96 -16.85 -11.55
N GLU A 141 3.89 -17.54 -12.20
CA GLU A 141 5.24 -17.82 -11.68
C GLU A 141 6.08 -16.53 -11.59
N GLU A 142 6.04 -15.68 -12.61
CA GLU A 142 6.69 -14.36 -12.63
C GLU A 142 6.12 -13.44 -11.52
N ASN A 143 4.81 -13.38 -11.36
CA ASN A 143 4.15 -12.60 -10.29
C ASN A 143 4.49 -13.12 -8.89
N LEU A 144 4.56 -14.45 -8.70
CA LEU A 144 4.97 -15.03 -7.42
C LEU A 144 6.43 -14.71 -7.10
N ALA A 145 7.32 -14.79 -8.09
CA ALA A 145 8.73 -14.41 -7.93
C ALA A 145 8.89 -12.91 -7.61
N GLU A 146 8.07 -12.06 -8.21
CA GLU A 146 8.07 -10.62 -7.93
C GLU A 146 7.57 -10.30 -6.52
N ILE A 147 6.50 -10.98 -6.07
CA ILE A 147 6.00 -10.88 -4.69
C ILE A 147 7.05 -11.37 -3.68
N GLU A 148 7.75 -12.45 -3.99
CA GLU A 148 8.80 -13.00 -3.13
C GLU A 148 10.02 -12.07 -3.07
N ASN A 149 10.44 -11.51 -4.21
CA ASN A 149 11.48 -10.49 -4.28
C ASN A 149 11.09 -9.20 -3.52
N GLN A 150 9.83 -8.80 -3.60
CA GLN A 150 9.33 -7.63 -2.87
C GLN A 150 9.30 -7.88 -1.36
N LYS A 151 8.92 -9.10 -0.92
CA LYS A 151 9.04 -9.51 0.48
C LYS A 151 10.50 -9.48 0.96
N LEU A 152 11.42 -9.97 0.14
CA LEU A 152 12.86 -9.98 0.45
C LEU A 152 13.42 -8.56 0.54
N ARG A 153 13.05 -7.67 -0.38
CA ARG A 153 13.41 -6.24 -0.34
C ARG A 153 12.86 -5.57 0.92
N ASN A 154 11.60 -5.77 1.23
CA ASN A 154 10.98 -5.25 2.46
C ASN A 154 11.68 -5.78 3.72
N GLN A 155 12.10 -7.04 3.74
CA GLN A 155 12.90 -7.60 4.84
C GLN A 155 14.30 -6.99 4.92
N LEU A 156 14.98 -6.75 3.79
CA LEU A 156 16.28 -6.09 3.74
C LEU A 156 16.18 -4.61 4.13
N GLU A 157 15.16 -3.89 3.66
CA GLU A 157 14.88 -2.52 4.08
C GLU A 157 14.58 -2.46 5.58
N TRP A 158 13.83 -3.42 6.11
CA TRP A 158 13.56 -3.55 7.54
C TRP A 158 14.84 -3.79 8.35
N LEU A 159 15.75 -4.66 7.88
CA LEU A 159 17.05 -4.91 8.52
C LEU A 159 17.96 -3.68 8.44
N THR A 160 17.99 -3.00 7.30
CA THR A 160 18.76 -1.76 7.09
C THR A 160 18.22 -0.62 7.96
N TYR A 161 16.88 -0.50 8.05
CA TYR A 161 16.19 0.43 8.94
C TYR A 161 16.50 0.13 10.41
N LYS A 162 16.52 -1.15 10.82
CA LYS A 162 16.91 -1.58 12.16
C LYS A 162 18.38 -1.22 12.49
N GLU A 163 19.30 -1.32 11.52
CA GLU A 163 20.68 -0.88 11.67
C GLU A 163 20.82 0.65 11.68
N THR A 164 20.04 1.36 10.89
CA THR A 164 20.04 2.83 10.82
C THR A 164 19.48 3.42 12.13
N ILE A 165 18.39 2.85 12.67
CA ILE A 165 17.87 3.24 14.00
C ILE A 165 18.91 2.99 15.09
N ARG A 166 19.69 1.91 14.98
CA ARG A 166 20.74 1.58 15.95
C ARG A 166 21.95 2.52 15.87
N LYS A 167 22.15 3.21 14.73
CA LYS A 167 23.26 4.12 14.43
C LYS A 167 22.84 5.59 14.27
N SER A 168 21.55 5.94 14.20
CA SER A 168 21.15 7.32 14.00
C SER A 168 21.29 8.11 15.28
N ASP A 169 22.39 8.85 15.32
CA ASP A 169 22.62 9.94 16.23
C ASP A 169 21.49 10.98 16.14
N SER A 170 21.21 11.64 17.25
CA SER A 170 20.20 12.68 17.47
C SER A 170 20.16 13.82 16.44
N GLU A 171 21.26 14.10 15.74
CA GLU A 171 21.38 15.22 14.80
C GLU A 171 20.45 15.17 13.57
N SER A 172 20.16 13.98 13.02
CA SER A 172 19.26 13.88 11.85
C SER A 172 17.80 14.07 12.23
N PHE A 173 17.41 13.64 13.43
CA PHE A 173 16.09 13.86 14.00
C PHE A 173 15.82 15.34 14.26
N GLU A 174 16.79 16.06 14.84
CA GLU A 174 16.69 17.49 15.12
C GLU A 174 16.53 18.32 13.85
N LYS A 175 17.34 18.08 12.80
CA LYS A 175 17.25 18.80 11.52
C LYS A 175 15.92 18.60 10.81
N ASN A 176 15.42 17.36 10.74
CA ASN A 176 14.14 17.06 10.11
C ASN A 176 12.96 17.61 10.90
N SER A 177 13.02 17.57 12.23
CA SER A 177 12.02 18.15 13.12
C SER A 177 11.94 19.67 12.99
N ILE A 178 13.09 20.36 12.91
CA ILE A 178 13.15 21.82 12.71
C ILE A 178 12.61 22.21 11.33
N HIS A 179 12.90 21.42 10.27
CA HIS A 179 12.38 21.69 8.93
C HIS A 179 10.86 21.49 8.86
N SER A 180 10.33 20.42 9.44
CA SER A 180 8.90 20.14 9.53
C SER A 180 8.17 21.18 10.39
N LEU A 181 8.79 21.63 11.49
CA LEU A 181 8.30 22.73 12.31
C LEU A 181 8.17 24.00 11.51
N LYS A 182 9.25 24.41 10.80
CA LYS A 182 9.24 25.60 9.94
C LYS A 182 8.12 25.52 8.89
N THR A 183 7.96 24.38 8.25
CA THR A 183 6.92 24.16 7.22
C THR A 183 5.51 24.23 7.84
N SER A 184 5.30 23.59 8.98
CA SER A 184 4.01 23.59 9.68
C SER A 184 3.61 24.97 10.23
N LEU A 185 4.58 25.74 10.72
CA LEU A 185 4.37 27.10 11.19
C LEU A 185 4.15 28.09 10.04
N SER A 186 4.74 27.82 8.85
CA SER A 186 4.67 28.72 7.69
C SER A 186 3.50 28.43 6.76
N GLN A 187 3.06 27.17 6.62
CA GLN A 187 2.10 26.74 5.59
C GLN A 187 0.71 26.38 6.14
N GLY A 188 0.52 26.25 7.45
CA GLY A 188 -0.74 25.83 8.06
C GLY A 188 -1.60 27.00 8.58
N SER A 189 -2.72 26.66 9.22
CA SER A 189 -3.59 27.55 9.99
C SER A 189 -2.92 28.07 11.30
N GLY A 190 -1.60 28.20 11.29
CA GLY A 190 -0.81 28.61 12.45
C GLY A 190 -0.37 30.07 12.39
N ILE A 191 0.92 30.33 12.68
CA ILE A 191 1.50 31.67 12.83
C ILE A 191 1.44 32.45 11.50
N GLY A 192 1.67 31.81 10.35
CA GLY A 192 1.61 32.48 9.03
C GLY A 192 0.23 33.06 8.74
N SER A 193 -0.84 32.28 8.96
CA SER A 193 -2.20 32.78 8.78
C SER A 193 -2.57 33.88 9.77
N MET A 194 -2.04 33.79 11.01
CA MET A 194 -2.27 34.81 12.03
C MET A 194 -1.62 36.16 11.63
N ILE A 195 -0.40 36.13 11.08
CA ILE A 195 0.29 37.33 10.56
C ILE A 195 -0.53 37.92 9.42
N SER A 196 -0.95 37.12 8.44
CA SER A 196 -1.76 37.61 7.30
C SER A 196 -3.10 38.20 7.75
N LEU A 197 -3.75 37.65 8.77
CA LEU A 197 -4.99 38.20 9.33
C LEU A 197 -4.75 39.50 10.10
N LEU A 198 -3.63 39.66 10.80
CA LEU A 198 -3.25 40.89 11.46
C LEU A 198 -2.96 42.00 10.42
N ASP A 199 -2.23 41.69 9.36
CA ASP A 199 -1.97 42.59 8.23
C ASP A 199 -3.27 43.04 7.56
N MET A 200 -4.21 42.09 7.39
CA MET A 200 -5.54 42.38 6.85
C MET A 200 -6.31 43.31 7.78
N ILE A 201 -6.33 43.04 9.08
CA ILE A 201 -6.99 43.92 10.08
C ILE A 201 -6.36 45.32 10.00
N ASP A 202 -5.03 45.42 9.93
CA ASP A 202 -4.34 46.70 9.86
C ASP A 202 -4.74 47.50 8.62
N SER A 203 -4.98 46.82 7.50
CA SER A 203 -5.37 47.44 6.22
C SER A 203 -6.84 47.88 6.15
N VAL A 204 -7.76 47.20 6.86
CA VAL A 204 -9.22 47.44 6.76
C VAL A 204 -9.81 48.11 8.01
N LYS A 205 -9.03 48.29 9.09
CA LYS A 205 -9.51 48.93 10.30
C LYS A 205 -9.94 50.38 10.05
N ILE A 206 -11.08 50.79 10.58
CA ILE A 206 -11.57 52.15 10.56
C ILE A 206 -11.43 52.73 11.97
N GLN A 207 -10.75 53.89 12.09
CA GLN A 207 -10.60 54.55 13.38
C GLN A 207 -11.85 55.35 13.70
N GLU A 208 -12.50 55.08 14.83
CA GLU A 208 -13.62 55.83 15.38
C GLU A 208 -13.24 56.31 16.80
N GLY A 209 -12.70 57.51 16.90
CA GLY A 209 -12.20 58.06 18.18
C GLY A 209 -11.04 57.26 18.74
N ASN A 210 -11.22 56.68 19.94
CA ASN A 210 -10.23 55.83 20.61
C ASN A 210 -10.41 54.33 20.30
N PHE A 211 -11.32 53.96 19.36
CA PHE A 211 -11.61 52.59 19.02
C PHE A 211 -11.31 52.33 17.56
N TYR A 212 -11.07 51.07 17.23
CA TYR A 212 -11.03 50.59 15.84
C TYR A 212 -12.24 49.71 15.58
N LYS A 213 -12.88 49.98 14.45
CA LYS A 213 -13.95 49.15 13.92
C LYS A 213 -13.34 48.16 12.93
N VAL A 214 -13.56 46.88 13.18
CA VAL A 214 -13.08 45.77 12.37
C VAL A 214 -14.27 44.82 12.07
N ASP A 215 -14.27 44.22 10.91
CA ASP A 215 -15.28 43.25 10.55
C ASP A 215 -15.27 42.06 11.53
N LYS A 216 -16.47 41.67 11.99
CA LYS A 216 -16.64 40.61 12.97
C LYS A 216 -16.08 39.26 12.46
N GLU A 217 -16.28 38.95 11.18
CA GLU A 217 -15.83 37.68 10.58
C GLU A 217 -14.30 37.58 10.61
N ILE A 218 -13.59 38.67 10.29
CA ILE A 218 -12.13 38.73 10.36
C ILE A 218 -11.63 38.55 11.79
N LEU A 219 -12.30 39.17 12.77
CA LEU A 219 -11.95 39.01 14.17
C LEU A 219 -12.20 37.60 14.67
N ASP A 220 -13.34 37.00 14.34
CA ASP A 220 -13.67 35.62 14.70
C ASP A 220 -12.65 34.62 14.10
N LEU A 221 -12.21 34.87 12.85
CA LEU A 221 -11.18 34.09 12.18
C LEU A 221 -9.82 34.22 12.88
N LEU A 222 -9.43 35.44 13.29
CA LEU A 222 -8.21 35.69 14.06
C LEU A 222 -8.24 34.96 15.41
N LEU A 223 -9.35 35.04 16.14
CA LEU A 223 -9.51 34.35 17.42
C LEU A 223 -9.44 32.84 17.30
N THR A 224 -10.02 32.30 16.22
CA THR A 224 -9.95 30.86 15.91
C THR A 224 -8.51 30.45 15.61
N ASN A 225 -7.78 31.18 14.78
CA ASN A 225 -6.38 30.92 14.50
C ASN A 225 -5.48 31.05 15.73
N ASN A 226 -5.75 32.01 16.59
CA ASN A 226 -5.02 32.16 17.86
C ASN A 226 -5.19 30.93 18.76
N ARG A 227 -6.40 30.34 18.84
CA ARG A 227 -6.64 29.09 19.57
C ARG A 227 -5.83 27.93 19.00
N VAL A 228 -5.79 27.81 17.66
CA VAL A 228 -4.98 26.79 16.98
C VAL A 228 -3.50 26.97 17.29
N THR A 229 -2.97 28.21 17.17
CA THR A 229 -1.57 28.53 17.47
C THR A 229 -1.21 28.22 18.93
N LYS A 230 -2.09 28.54 19.88
CA LYS A 230 -1.91 28.20 21.30
C LYS A 230 -1.83 26.69 21.51
N ASN A 231 -2.68 25.92 20.85
CA ASN A 231 -2.64 24.45 20.94
C ASN A 231 -1.36 23.86 20.33
N ILE A 232 -0.82 24.48 19.28
CA ILE A 232 0.49 24.14 18.68
C ILE A 232 1.59 24.28 19.72
N LEU A 233 1.65 25.42 20.38
CA LEU A 233 2.67 25.73 21.39
C LEU A 233 2.58 24.76 22.59
N LEU A 234 1.37 24.51 23.08
CA LEU A 234 1.15 23.59 24.20
C LEU A 234 1.52 22.14 23.84
N GLY A 235 1.23 21.69 22.61
CA GLY A 235 1.62 20.37 22.12
C GLY A 235 3.13 20.21 22.04
N LEU A 236 3.82 21.23 21.52
CA LEU A 236 5.28 21.33 21.48
C LEU A 236 5.91 21.27 22.86
N GLU A 237 5.43 22.07 23.80
CA GLU A 237 5.91 22.09 25.18
C GLU A 237 5.79 20.70 25.84
N LYS A 238 4.64 20.03 25.66
CA LYS A 238 4.46 18.66 26.14
C LYS A 238 5.44 17.67 25.53
N LEU A 239 5.68 17.78 24.20
CA LEU A 239 6.63 16.90 23.52
C LEU A 239 8.07 17.16 23.99
N LEU A 240 8.49 18.43 24.14
CA LEU A 240 9.81 18.79 24.65
C LEU A 240 10.00 18.26 26.09
N ASN A 241 9.02 18.48 26.97
CA ASN A 241 9.06 17.94 28.32
C ASN A 241 9.20 16.41 28.34
N LEU A 242 8.54 15.71 27.38
CA LEU A 242 8.68 14.25 27.24
C LEU A 242 10.09 13.86 26.77
N ILE A 243 10.69 14.64 25.84
CA ILE A 243 12.05 14.38 25.33
C ILE A 243 13.11 14.59 26.43
N ASP A 244 12.97 15.66 27.19
CA ASP A 244 13.93 16.05 28.25
C ASP A 244 13.78 15.22 29.53
N GLN A 245 12.65 14.53 29.72
CA GLN A 245 12.39 13.74 30.91
C GLN A 245 13.30 12.50 30.99
N ASN A 246 13.91 12.27 32.12
CA ASN A 246 14.57 11.01 32.41
C ASN A 246 13.54 9.92 32.72
N PHE A 247 13.62 8.80 31.97
CA PHE A 247 12.72 7.68 32.17
C PHE A 247 13.25 6.76 33.27
N GLU A 248 12.44 6.55 34.28
CA GLU A 248 12.67 5.49 35.24
C GLU A 248 12.00 4.22 34.78
N PHE A 249 12.79 3.15 34.68
CA PHE A 249 12.32 1.86 34.20
C PHE A 249 12.17 0.88 35.35
N ASN A 250 11.05 0.18 35.38
CA ASN A 250 10.77 -0.86 36.34
C ASN A 250 10.48 -2.19 35.63
N THR A 251 10.93 -3.28 36.22
CA THR A 251 10.57 -4.60 35.73
C THR A 251 9.10 -4.86 36.03
N THR A 252 8.31 -4.98 34.94
CA THR A 252 6.86 -5.12 34.99
C THR A 252 6.46 -6.42 34.27
N SER A 253 5.35 -7.00 34.70
CA SER A 253 4.76 -8.16 34.03
C SER A 253 3.95 -7.74 32.79
N THR A 254 4.01 -8.53 31.73
CA THR A 254 3.11 -8.35 30.57
C THR A 254 1.64 -8.44 30.97
N LYS A 255 1.31 -9.14 32.06
CA LYS A 255 -0.04 -9.19 32.61
C LYS A 255 -0.51 -7.82 33.09
N GLU A 256 0.34 -7.07 33.78
CA GLU A 256 0.01 -5.73 34.29
C GLU A 256 -0.26 -4.75 33.15
N ILE A 257 0.49 -4.85 32.03
CA ILE A 257 0.22 -4.06 30.83
C ILE A 257 -1.14 -4.40 30.23
N LEU A 258 -1.48 -5.70 30.14
CA LEU A 258 -2.79 -6.14 29.64
C LEU A 258 -3.94 -5.67 30.52
N GLU A 259 -3.76 -5.64 31.82
CA GLU A 259 -4.75 -5.04 32.75
C GLU A 259 -4.97 -3.57 32.42
N LYS A 260 -3.88 -2.81 32.20
CA LYS A 260 -3.94 -1.39 31.82
C LYS A 260 -4.61 -1.15 30.46
N THR A 261 -4.52 -2.08 29.49
CA THR A 261 -5.22 -1.91 28.20
C THR A 261 -6.73 -1.91 28.34
N LYS A 262 -7.28 -2.47 29.43
CA LYS A 262 -8.72 -2.47 29.68
C LYS A 262 -9.28 -1.07 29.98
N ASP A 263 -8.44 -0.18 30.47
CA ASP A 263 -8.82 1.20 30.81
C ASP A 263 -8.95 2.08 29.55
N LEU A 264 -8.34 1.68 28.42
CA LEU A 264 -8.31 2.48 27.18
C LEU A 264 -9.71 2.85 26.63
N PRO A 265 -10.69 1.94 26.54
CA PRO A 265 -12.01 2.26 26.02
C PRO A 265 -12.83 3.16 26.96
N GLU A 266 -12.60 3.08 28.29
CA GLU A 266 -13.44 3.78 29.27
C GLU A 266 -13.37 5.30 29.09
N ASN A 267 -12.19 5.84 28.83
CA ASN A 267 -11.96 7.27 28.64
C ASN A 267 -12.57 7.81 27.32
N LEU A 268 -12.91 6.93 26.35
CA LEU A 268 -13.36 7.28 25.01
C LEU A 268 -14.75 6.71 24.66
N ASN A 269 -15.48 6.24 25.69
CA ASN A 269 -16.73 5.50 25.51
C ASN A 269 -17.81 6.29 24.75
N SER A 270 -17.95 7.60 24.99
CA SER A 270 -18.90 8.45 24.26
C SER A 270 -18.62 8.48 22.76
N PHE A 271 -17.35 8.45 22.37
CA PHE A 271 -16.94 8.49 20.98
C PHE A 271 -17.05 7.11 20.31
N LEU A 272 -16.74 6.03 21.03
CA LEU A 272 -16.99 4.65 20.59
C LEU A 272 -18.47 4.45 20.27
N LEU A 273 -19.35 4.91 21.13
CA LEU A 273 -20.80 4.83 20.93
C LEU A 273 -21.26 5.65 19.71
N SER A 274 -20.74 6.87 19.51
CA SER A 274 -21.11 7.72 18.39
C SER A 274 -20.74 7.12 17.02
N LYS A 275 -19.62 6.41 16.95
CA LYS A 275 -19.17 5.70 15.75
C LYS A 275 -19.69 4.25 15.67
N LYS A 276 -20.35 3.75 16.71
CA LYS A 276 -20.77 2.34 16.85
C LYS A 276 -19.60 1.36 16.68
N VAL A 277 -18.47 1.70 17.29
CA VAL A 277 -17.24 0.90 17.23
C VAL A 277 -17.17 0.01 18.46
N SER A 278 -16.91 -1.28 18.25
CA SER A 278 -16.62 -2.24 19.29
C SER A 278 -15.11 -2.38 19.50
N VAL A 279 -14.69 -2.79 20.70
CA VAL A 279 -13.28 -2.99 21.01
C VAL A 279 -13.06 -4.43 21.45
N LYS A 280 -12.13 -5.11 20.83
CA LYS A 280 -11.66 -6.42 21.29
C LYS A 280 -10.32 -6.25 21.98
N LEU A 281 -10.27 -6.61 23.25
CA LEU A 281 -9.08 -6.50 24.08
C LEU A 281 -8.27 -7.79 24.05
N PRO A 282 -6.94 -7.72 24.29
CA PRO A 282 -6.09 -8.89 24.27
C PRO A 282 -6.42 -9.86 25.40
N VAL A 283 -6.30 -11.15 25.07
CA VAL A 283 -6.45 -12.22 26.05
C VAL A 283 -5.08 -12.61 26.58
N PHE A 284 -4.97 -12.70 27.90
CA PHE A 284 -3.75 -13.14 28.57
C PHE A 284 -3.42 -14.61 28.20
N LYS A 285 -2.20 -14.86 27.71
CA LYS A 285 -1.74 -16.20 27.34
C LYS A 285 -0.63 -16.70 28.24
N LYS A 286 0.43 -15.93 28.37
CA LYS A 286 1.62 -16.29 29.16
C LYS A 286 2.28 -15.04 29.69
N GLU A 287 2.76 -15.12 30.94
CA GLU A 287 3.45 -14.03 31.61
C GLU A 287 4.93 -13.95 31.21
N HIS A 288 5.38 -12.76 30.91
CA HIS A 288 6.77 -12.43 30.64
C HIS A 288 7.14 -11.15 31.40
N LYS A 289 8.44 -10.98 31.65
CA LYS A 289 8.97 -9.76 32.29
C LYS A 289 9.52 -8.82 31.23
N ILE A 290 9.22 -7.54 31.37
CA ILE A 290 9.75 -6.46 30.55
C ILE A 290 10.19 -5.31 31.46
N ASN A 291 11.12 -4.48 30.97
CA ASN A 291 11.62 -3.33 31.71
C ASN A 291 11.04 -2.06 31.07
N VAL A 292 10.06 -1.42 31.74
CA VAL A 292 9.30 -0.30 31.17
C VAL A 292 8.98 0.78 32.20
N ASN A 293 8.77 2.00 31.71
CA ASN A 293 7.99 3.02 32.40
C ASN A 293 6.52 2.81 32.03
N LEU A 294 5.74 2.24 32.96
CA LEU A 294 4.35 1.84 32.67
C LEU A 294 3.46 3.02 32.28
N SER A 295 3.65 4.19 32.92
CA SER A 295 2.86 5.40 32.66
C SER A 295 3.09 5.94 31.26
N LEU A 296 4.35 5.97 30.81
CA LEU A 296 4.69 6.44 29.47
C LEU A 296 4.29 5.42 28.39
N LEU A 297 4.45 4.13 28.66
CA LEU A 297 3.97 3.11 27.74
C LEU A 297 2.44 3.17 27.60
N TYR A 298 1.73 3.40 28.71
CA TYR A 298 0.28 3.60 28.68
C TYR A 298 -0.10 4.83 27.84
N LEU A 299 0.62 5.95 28.00
CA LEU A 299 0.43 7.15 27.17
C LEU A 299 0.58 6.86 25.68
N ALA A 300 1.59 6.08 25.30
CA ALA A 300 1.76 5.65 23.89
C ALA A 300 0.58 4.80 23.41
N MET A 301 0.11 3.86 24.22
CA MET A 301 -1.07 3.05 23.90
C MET A 301 -2.35 3.88 23.77
N GLU A 302 -2.57 4.88 24.63
CA GLU A 302 -3.71 5.80 24.50
C GLU A 302 -3.69 6.59 23.18
N GLU A 303 -2.52 7.10 22.76
CA GLU A 303 -2.38 7.81 21.49
C GLU A 303 -2.67 6.89 20.29
N LEU A 304 -2.18 5.65 20.31
CA LEU A 304 -2.47 4.68 19.26
C LEU A 304 -3.95 4.29 19.22
N PHE A 305 -4.55 4.07 20.38
CA PHE A 305 -5.97 3.77 20.48
C PHE A 305 -6.84 4.94 19.97
N LEU A 306 -6.49 6.18 20.36
CA LEU A 306 -7.16 7.38 19.89
C LEU A 306 -7.03 7.54 18.37
N ASN A 307 -5.85 7.27 17.79
CA ASN A 307 -5.64 7.29 16.34
C ASN A 307 -6.49 6.21 15.64
N ALA A 308 -6.49 4.99 16.16
CA ALA A 308 -7.34 3.92 15.63
C ALA A 308 -8.81 4.33 15.62
N LEU A 309 -9.30 4.96 16.71
CA LEU A 309 -10.69 5.41 16.83
C LEU A 309 -11.03 6.58 15.91
N LYS A 310 -10.09 7.52 15.69
CA LYS A 310 -10.29 8.64 14.74
C LYS A 310 -10.51 8.17 13.32
N TYR A 311 -9.72 7.23 12.87
CA TYR A 311 -9.63 6.84 11.46
C TYR A 311 -10.32 5.52 11.13
N CYS A 312 -10.88 4.80 12.11
CA CYS A 312 -11.64 3.58 11.84
C CYS A 312 -12.95 3.86 11.12
N SER A 313 -13.41 2.89 10.36
CA SER A 313 -14.73 2.86 9.72
C SER A 313 -15.84 2.87 10.77
N PHE A 314 -17.01 3.42 10.40
CA PHE A 314 -18.22 3.28 11.22
C PHE A 314 -18.66 1.82 11.32
N ASN A 315 -19.32 1.44 12.41
CA ASN A 315 -19.81 0.07 12.66
C ASN A 315 -18.70 -1.00 12.55
N SER A 316 -17.46 -0.66 12.94
CA SER A 316 -16.31 -1.55 12.85
C SER A 316 -15.81 -1.99 14.23
N THR A 317 -14.71 -2.75 14.24
CA THR A 317 -14.06 -3.20 15.47
C THR A 317 -12.62 -2.69 15.48
N ILE A 318 -12.17 -2.19 16.65
CA ILE A 318 -10.77 -2.00 16.95
C ILE A 318 -10.29 -3.24 17.69
N ASP A 319 -9.35 -3.98 17.08
CA ASP A 319 -8.77 -5.17 17.70
C ASP A 319 -7.43 -4.78 18.34
N VAL A 320 -7.30 -4.98 19.66
CA VAL A 320 -6.02 -4.88 20.35
C VAL A 320 -5.58 -6.29 20.70
N PHE A 321 -4.44 -6.71 20.20
CA PHE A 321 -3.92 -8.05 20.47
C PHE A 321 -2.42 -8.01 20.79
N THR A 322 -1.96 -9.06 21.45
CA THR A 322 -0.56 -9.18 21.86
C THR A 322 0.00 -10.52 21.48
N ASN A 323 1.27 -10.53 21.11
CA ASN A 323 2.03 -11.75 20.88
C ASN A 323 3.47 -11.60 21.37
N ILE A 324 4.19 -12.72 21.38
CA ILE A 324 5.64 -12.75 21.54
C ILE A 324 6.25 -13.08 20.19
N ASN A 325 7.11 -12.21 19.72
CA ASN A 325 7.85 -12.43 18.49
C ASN A 325 9.36 -12.36 18.81
N GLN A 326 10.04 -13.49 18.70
CA GLN A 326 11.44 -13.64 19.14
C GLN A 326 11.58 -13.20 20.61
N ASN A 327 12.38 -12.17 20.88
CA ASN A 327 12.62 -11.62 22.21
C ASN A 327 11.83 -10.33 22.48
N TYR A 328 10.73 -10.09 21.75
CA TYR A 328 9.91 -8.90 21.92
C TYR A 328 8.48 -9.25 22.33
N PHE A 329 7.94 -8.49 23.27
CA PHE A 329 6.51 -8.40 23.51
C PHE A 329 5.92 -7.39 22.54
N CYS A 330 5.00 -7.84 21.69
CA CYS A 330 4.34 -7.03 20.69
C CYS A 330 2.92 -6.69 21.13
N ILE A 331 2.55 -5.41 21.03
CA ILE A 331 1.18 -4.90 21.22
C ILE A 331 0.75 -4.30 19.89
N THR A 332 -0.33 -4.81 19.31
CA THR A 332 -0.84 -4.37 18.01
C THR A 332 -2.23 -3.78 18.15
N PHE A 333 -2.43 -2.60 17.62
CA PHE A 333 -3.72 -1.95 17.42
C PHE A 333 -4.11 -2.08 15.97
N LYS A 334 -5.23 -2.77 15.69
CA LYS A 334 -5.76 -2.96 14.35
C LYS A 334 -7.11 -2.26 14.24
N ASN A 335 -7.28 -1.43 13.22
CA ASN A 335 -8.55 -0.82 12.90
C ASN A 335 -8.84 -0.91 11.39
N ARG A 336 -10.09 -1.25 11.05
CA ARG A 336 -10.57 -1.20 9.68
C ARG A 336 -10.69 0.24 9.22
N VAL A 337 -10.32 0.51 7.97
CA VAL A 337 -10.44 1.83 7.32
C VAL A 337 -11.22 1.70 6.02
N ASP A 338 -12.03 2.72 5.70
CA ASP A 338 -12.73 2.79 4.43
C ASP A 338 -11.84 3.52 3.41
N GLU A 339 -11.96 3.18 2.12
CA GLU A 339 -11.24 3.87 1.04
C GLU A 339 -11.50 5.38 1.05
N LYS A 340 -12.69 5.78 1.45
CA LYS A 340 -13.09 7.19 1.64
C LYS A 340 -13.76 7.34 3.02
N PRO A 341 -13.49 8.43 3.75
CA PRO A 341 -12.65 9.57 3.37
C PRO A 341 -11.14 9.35 3.58
N TYR A 342 -10.71 8.30 4.30
CA TYR A 342 -9.34 8.24 4.81
C TYR A 342 -8.41 7.24 4.09
N GLY A 343 -8.89 6.15 3.51
CA GLY A 343 -8.09 5.22 2.68
C GLY A 343 -6.85 4.58 3.31
N GLY A 344 -6.69 4.67 4.63
CA GLY A 344 -5.49 4.17 5.33
C GLY A 344 -4.25 5.04 5.16
N ILE A 345 -3.06 4.44 5.23
CA ILE A 345 -1.76 5.10 5.14
C ILE A 345 -1.13 4.74 3.80
N PRO A 346 -1.05 5.67 2.82
CA PRO A 346 -0.34 5.40 1.58
C PRO A 346 1.14 5.05 1.83
N GLU A 347 1.67 4.06 1.13
CA GLU A 347 3.04 3.53 1.30
C GLU A 347 4.11 4.63 1.36
N LYS A 348 4.01 5.63 0.49
CA LYS A 348 4.92 6.79 0.46
C LYS A 348 4.91 7.65 1.73
N PHE A 349 3.92 7.49 2.60
CA PHE A 349 3.77 8.26 3.83
C PHE A 349 4.03 7.45 5.11
N GLU A 350 4.26 6.14 5.03
CA GLU A 350 4.47 5.29 6.20
C GLU A 350 5.61 5.78 7.13
N GLN A 351 6.70 6.26 6.52
CA GLN A 351 7.81 6.85 7.29
C GLN A 351 7.58 8.29 7.72
N LEU A 352 6.70 9.01 7.01
CA LEU A 352 6.44 10.41 7.30
C LEU A 352 5.40 10.61 8.40
N VAL A 353 4.48 9.67 8.61
CA VAL A 353 3.40 9.81 9.62
C VAL A 353 3.93 9.84 11.05
N ILE A 354 5.15 9.35 11.29
CA ILE A 354 5.81 9.43 12.60
C ILE A 354 6.62 10.71 12.80
N GLN A 355 6.80 11.52 11.74
CA GLN A 355 7.51 12.78 11.84
C GLN A 355 6.64 13.87 12.49
N PRO A 356 7.26 14.79 13.26
CA PRO A 356 6.53 15.87 13.89
C PRO A 356 5.77 16.72 12.89
N PHE A 357 4.55 17.10 13.24
CA PHE A 357 3.67 17.97 12.43
C PHE A 357 3.20 17.40 11.10
N PHE A 358 3.49 16.13 10.80
CA PHE A 358 2.98 15.50 9.60
C PHE A 358 1.57 14.95 9.84
N ARG A 359 0.65 15.24 8.92
CA ARG A 359 -0.71 14.70 8.88
C ARG A 359 -1.06 14.33 7.44
N ILE A 360 -1.64 13.16 7.25
CA ILE A 360 -2.19 12.76 5.94
C ILE A 360 -3.56 13.40 5.74
N TYR A 361 -4.34 13.49 6.83
CA TYR A 361 -5.73 13.93 6.82
C TYR A 361 -5.93 15.15 7.74
N PRO A 362 -6.93 16.00 7.43
CA PRO A 362 -7.25 17.14 8.30
C PRO A 362 -7.68 16.69 9.69
N PRO A 363 -7.62 17.57 10.70
CA PRO A 363 -8.06 17.27 12.05
C PRO A 363 -9.53 16.85 12.08
N VAL A 364 -9.87 15.85 12.89
CA VAL A 364 -11.26 15.44 13.16
C VAL A 364 -11.77 16.33 14.31
N GLU A 365 -12.62 17.31 13.99
CA GLU A 365 -13.07 18.36 14.92
C GLU A 365 -13.66 17.81 16.22
N ASN A 366 -14.47 16.76 16.16
CA ASN A 366 -15.16 16.19 17.32
C ASN A 366 -14.22 15.54 18.35
N VAL A 367 -12.96 15.29 18.01
CA VAL A 367 -11.98 14.55 18.86
C VAL A 367 -10.74 15.39 19.18
N SER A 368 -10.61 16.56 18.57
CA SER A 368 -9.43 17.42 18.74
C SER A 368 -9.16 17.82 20.19
N HIS A 369 -10.20 17.91 21.03
CA HIS A 369 -10.10 18.21 22.46
C HIS A 369 -9.55 17.05 23.30
N LEU A 370 -9.57 15.81 22.79
CA LEU A 370 -9.05 14.60 23.44
C LEU A 370 -7.58 14.35 23.08
N GLU A 371 -7.05 15.03 22.08
CA GLU A 371 -5.66 14.90 21.66
C GLU A 371 -4.72 15.49 22.73
N LYS A 372 -3.87 14.66 23.32
CA LYS A 372 -2.89 15.10 24.32
C LYS A 372 -1.76 15.94 23.72
N PHE A 373 -1.30 15.55 22.52
CA PHE A 373 -0.24 16.23 21.81
C PHE A 373 -0.78 17.09 20.65
N GLY A 374 -1.86 16.67 19.97
CA GLY A 374 -2.44 17.38 18.83
C GLY A 374 -1.50 17.49 17.61
N LEU A 375 -1.95 18.18 16.56
CA LEU A 375 -1.14 18.70 15.42
C LEU A 375 -0.18 17.73 14.71
N GLY A 376 -0.39 16.42 14.81
CA GLY A 376 0.52 15.45 14.22
C GLY A 376 1.75 15.15 15.08
N LEU A 377 1.69 15.42 16.37
CA LEU A 377 2.76 15.10 17.33
C LEU A 377 2.53 13.76 18.06
N GLY A 378 1.32 13.21 18.03
CA GLY A 378 0.98 11.99 18.77
C GLY A 378 1.85 10.79 18.40
N LEU A 379 1.96 10.46 17.09
CA LEU A 379 2.81 9.35 16.65
C LEU A 379 4.30 9.59 16.85
N THR A 380 4.75 10.85 16.80
CA THR A 380 6.12 11.23 17.18
C THR A 380 6.40 10.96 18.65
N ALA A 381 5.44 11.29 19.53
CA ALA A 381 5.55 10.98 20.95
C ALA A 381 5.57 9.47 21.21
N VAL A 382 4.73 8.70 20.49
CA VAL A 382 4.74 7.22 20.55
C VAL A 382 6.10 6.67 20.14
N ASP A 383 6.63 7.08 19.00
CA ASP A 383 7.95 6.62 18.50
C ASP A 383 9.06 6.96 19.51
N HIS A 384 9.06 8.18 20.06
CA HIS A 384 10.02 8.58 21.07
C HIS A 384 9.93 7.73 22.36
N ILE A 385 8.72 7.53 22.89
CA ILE A 385 8.50 6.69 24.07
C ILE A 385 9.00 5.27 23.81
N VAL A 386 8.61 4.66 22.69
CA VAL A 386 8.97 3.28 22.36
C VAL A 386 10.48 3.13 22.19
N ARG A 387 11.15 4.08 21.52
CA ARG A 387 12.62 4.07 21.37
C ARG A 387 13.34 4.20 22.73
N LYS A 388 12.87 5.04 23.63
CA LYS A 388 13.42 5.15 24.99
C LYS A 388 13.28 3.83 25.77
N HIS A 389 12.29 3.00 25.45
CA HIS A 389 12.13 1.64 25.98
C HIS A 389 12.97 0.59 25.23
N HIS A 390 13.92 1.01 24.36
CA HIS A 390 14.69 0.13 23.47
C HIS A 390 13.81 -0.74 22.55
N GLY A 391 12.57 -0.28 22.30
CA GLY A 391 11.56 -0.92 21.49
C GLY A 391 11.58 -0.45 20.04
N LEU A 392 10.63 -0.97 19.25
CA LEU A 392 10.41 -0.60 17.85
C LEU A 392 8.93 -0.25 17.67
N PHE A 393 8.64 0.77 16.86
CA PHE A 393 7.29 1.18 16.52
C PHE A 393 7.09 1.12 15.00
N PHE A 394 5.99 0.53 14.57
CA PHE A 394 5.60 0.45 13.16
C PHE A 394 4.13 0.82 13.01
N ILE A 395 3.81 1.45 11.88
CA ILE A 395 2.44 1.71 11.47
C ILE A 395 2.32 1.58 9.94
N HIS A 396 1.41 0.72 9.49
CA HIS A 396 1.27 0.40 8.06
C HIS A 396 -0.12 -0.13 7.74
N ASN A 397 -0.44 -0.18 6.44
CA ASN A 397 -1.65 -0.83 5.96
C ASN A 397 -1.48 -2.35 5.90
N ALA A 398 -2.57 -3.07 6.12
CA ALA A 398 -2.67 -4.50 5.90
C ALA A 398 -4.05 -4.87 5.34
N ASN A 399 -4.14 -6.02 4.68
CA ASN A 399 -5.40 -6.60 4.27
C ASN A 399 -5.88 -7.58 5.34
N ASP A 400 -7.08 -7.35 5.83
CA ASP A 400 -7.73 -8.23 6.80
C ASP A 400 -8.51 -9.33 6.07
N HIS A 401 -8.06 -10.57 6.23
CA HIS A 401 -8.67 -11.79 5.67
C HIS A 401 -9.45 -12.58 6.73
N THR A 402 -9.77 -12.00 7.87
CA THR A 402 -10.49 -12.69 8.95
C THR A 402 -12.01 -12.72 8.74
N SER A 403 -12.53 -11.95 7.77
CA SER A 403 -13.92 -11.94 7.32
C SER A 403 -14.04 -12.48 5.88
N GLU A 404 -15.26 -12.79 5.43
CA GLU A 404 -15.51 -13.24 4.05
C GLU A 404 -15.07 -12.21 3.01
N ASP A 405 -15.23 -10.92 3.33
CA ASP A 405 -14.75 -9.81 2.50
C ASP A 405 -13.39 -9.32 2.98
N VAL A 406 -12.43 -9.26 2.08
CA VAL A 406 -11.12 -8.65 2.34
C VAL A 406 -11.29 -7.16 2.58
N SER A 407 -10.83 -6.67 3.73
CA SER A 407 -10.94 -5.26 4.07
C SER A 407 -9.58 -4.64 4.38
N LEU A 408 -9.41 -3.37 4.00
CA LEU A 408 -8.22 -2.61 4.34
C LEU A 408 -8.24 -2.27 5.83
N CYS A 409 -7.12 -2.52 6.51
CA CYS A 409 -6.92 -2.13 7.89
C CYS A 409 -5.57 -1.44 8.09
N VAL A 410 -5.46 -0.67 9.16
CA VAL A 410 -4.19 -0.11 9.63
C VAL A 410 -3.75 -0.91 10.86
N LEU A 411 -2.48 -1.29 10.87
CA LEU A 411 -1.80 -1.90 12.01
C LEU A 411 -0.82 -0.90 12.60
N ALA A 412 -0.93 -0.65 13.91
CA ALA A 412 0.04 0.11 14.68
C ALA A 412 0.63 -0.82 15.75
N GLU A 413 1.95 -1.03 15.72
CA GLU A 413 2.62 -2.10 16.44
C GLU A 413 3.76 -1.56 17.30
N ILE A 414 3.71 -1.86 18.60
CA ILE A 414 4.76 -1.57 19.56
C ILE A 414 5.47 -2.88 19.92
N PHE A 415 6.78 -2.91 19.80
CA PHE A 415 7.63 -4.03 20.18
C PHE A 415 8.52 -3.61 21.37
N ILE A 416 8.38 -4.25 22.51
CA ILE A 416 9.18 -4.01 23.70
C ILE A 416 10.06 -5.23 24.00
N PRO A 417 11.38 -5.09 24.19
CA PRO A 417 12.25 -6.22 24.45
C PRO A 417 11.90 -6.92 25.78
N LEU A 418 11.90 -8.25 25.76
CA LEU A 418 11.75 -9.07 26.95
C LEU A 418 13.00 -8.99 27.81
N VAL A 419 12.85 -9.07 29.14
CA VAL A 419 13.97 -9.28 30.06
C VAL A 419 14.33 -10.77 29.98
N SER A 420 15.58 -11.04 29.61
CA SER A 420 16.14 -12.39 29.55
C SER A 420 16.25 -13.03 30.93
#